data_9f223510d6d380fead0e998d3d3be1b9
#
_entry.id   9f223510d6d380fead0e998d3d3be1b9
#
_cell.length_a   1.000
_cell.length_b   1.000
_cell.length_c   1.000
_cell.angle_alpha   90.00
_cell.angle_beta   90.00
_cell.angle_gamma   90.00
#
_symmetry.space_group_name_H-M   'P 1'
#
loop_
_entity.id
_entity.type
_entity.pdbx_description
1 polymer ?
#
loop_
_entity_poly.entity_id
_entity_poly.type
_entity_poly.pdbx_seq_one_letter_code
_entity_poly.pdbx_strand_id
1 'polypeptide(L)'
;MRYDKILIVCAGNICRSPLAEHLLKPQLPDCFVASAGVTAWVGQGADPKVIDVARRHHLDLSGLNGHGAKQLTPQMCLFADLILVMEEQHIGAVAAIQPLARSKTMLLGQWTGQKNIPDSYRRDQAFFDKVYQQIADACNIWAKKLSH
;
A
#
# COMPACT_ATOMS: atom_id res chain seq x y z
N MET A 1 2.49 22.15 1.41
CA MET A 1 3.16 21.14 2.25
C MET A 1 3.68 20.02 1.36
N ARG A 2 4.90 19.59 1.60
CA ARG A 2 5.48 18.47 0.86
C ARG A 2 5.32 17.19 1.64
N TYR A 3 4.95 16.13 0.94
CA TYR A 3 4.88 14.77 1.50
C TYR A 3 6.03 13.97 0.89
N ASP A 4 7.13 13.87 1.61
CA ASP A 4 8.34 13.18 1.12
C ASP A 4 8.43 11.73 1.59
N LYS A 5 7.75 11.38 2.67
CA LYS A 5 7.79 10.04 3.25
C LYS A 5 6.38 9.46 3.30
N ILE A 6 6.14 8.47 2.45
CA ILE A 6 4.81 7.88 2.25
C ILE A 6 4.85 6.42 2.67
N LEU A 7 3.93 6.05 3.55
CA LEU A 7 3.81 4.68 4.04
C LEU A 7 2.46 4.10 3.59
N ILE A 8 2.49 2.94 2.96
CA ILE A 8 1.29 2.27 2.48
C ILE A 8 1.01 1.07 3.38
N VAL A 9 -0.22 0.98 3.89
CA VAL A 9 -0.56 0.03 4.94
C VAL A 9 -1.78 -0.80 4.56
N CYS A 10 -1.67 -2.11 4.73
CA CYS A 10 -2.81 -3.03 4.67
C CYS A 10 -2.78 -3.94 5.91
N ALA A 11 -3.49 -5.06 5.89
CA ALA A 11 -3.50 -5.97 7.03
C ALA A 11 -2.19 -6.76 7.12
N GLY A 12 -1.95 -7.69 6.20
CA GLY A 12 -0.85 -8.65 6.28
C GLY A 12 0.47 -8.20 5.68
N ASN A 13 0.47 -7.15 4.85
CA ASN A 13 1.63 -6.67 4.09
C ASN A 13 2.20 -7.71 3.12
N ILE A 14 1.34 -8.52 2.52
CA ILE A 14 1.75 -9.51 1.52
C ILE A 14 1.02 -9.36 0.18
N CYS A 15 -0.10 -8.64 0.12
CA CYS A 15 -0.90 -8.48 -1.10
C CYS A 15 -1.01 -7.02 -1.53
N ARG A 16 -1.93 -6.27 -0.94
CA ARG A 16 -2.31 -4.94 -1.41
C ARG A 16 -1.20 -3.90 -1.23
N SER A 17 -0.63 -3.79 -0.05
CA SER A 17 0.36 -2.74 0.21
C SER A 17 1.70 -2.97 -0.51
N PRO A 18 2.22 -4.21 -0.67
CA PRO A 18 3.41 -4.39 -1.49
C PRO A 18 3.21 -3.99 -2.93
N LEU A 19 2.05 -4.32 -3.50
CA LEU A 19 1.73 -3.95 -4.88
C LEU A 19 1.65 -2.44 -5.04
N ALA A 20 0.92 -1.77 -4.13
CA ALA A 20 0.78 -0.31 -4.17
C ALA A 20 2.14 0.38 -4.00
N GLU A 21 2.98 -0.12 -3.12
CA GLU A 21 4.33 0.40 -2.93
C GLU A 21 5.11 0.38 -4.24
N HIS A 22 5.09 -0.74 -4.94
CA HIS A 22 5.88 -0.91 -6.16
C HIS A 22 5.27 -0.22 -7.38
N LEU A 23 3.97 0.08 -7.35
CA LEU A 23 3.34 0.92 -8.35
C LEU A 23 3.62 2.40 -8.13
N LEU A 24 3.71 2.82 -6.87
CA LEU A 24 3.87 4.23 -6.54
C LEU A 24 5.32 4.71 -6.62
N LYS A 25 6.28 3.87 -6.20
CA LYS A 25 7.70 4.23 -6.18
C LYS A 25 8.21 4.84 -7.48
N PRO A 26 8.00 4.22 -8.66
CA PRO A 26 8.54 4.78 -9.91
C PRO A 26 7.93 6.13 -10.27
N GLN A 27 6.72 6.40 -9.81
CA GLN A 27 6.02 7.64 -10.10
C GLN A 27 6.43 8.78 -9.17
N LEU A 28 7.07 8.46 -8.04
CA LEU A 28 7.51 9.44 -7.04
C LEU A 28 8.98 9.20 -6.68
N PRO A 29 9.90 9.39 -7.65
CA PRO A 29 11.31 9.03 -7.43
C PRO A 29 12.01 9.85 -6.35
N ASP A 30 11.49 11.03 -6.01
CA ASP A 30 12.06 11.88 -4.97
C ASP A 30 11.49 11.60 -3.58
N CYS A 31 10.55 10.68 -3.48
CA CYS A 31 9.91 10.33 -2.21
C CYS A 31 10.44 9.01 -1.67
N PHE A 32 10.44 8.90 -0.35
CA PHE A 32 10.60 7.62 0.32
C PHE A 32 9.23 6.93 0.36
N VAL A 33 9.11 5.75 -0.25
CA VAL A 33 7.86 4.99 -0.29
C VAL A 33 8.12 3.60 0.28
N ALA A 34 7.36 3.22 1.29
CA ALA A 34 7.48 1.91 1.95
C ALA A 34 6.11 1.36 2.29
N SER A 35 6.05 0.13 2.76
CA SER A 35 4.79 -0.50 3.16
C SER A 35 4.96 -1.29 4.46
N ALA A 36 3.83 -1.51 5.15
CA ALA A 36 3.77 -2.29 6.38
C ALA A 36 2.35 -2.85 6.57
N GLY A 37 2.16 -3.70 7.55
CA GLY A 37 0.86 -4.26 7.87
C GLY A 37 0.47 -4.04 9.32
N VAL A 38 -0.82 -3.83 9.57
CA VAL A 38 -1.31 -3.65 10.95
C VAL A 38 -1.29 -4.96 11.73
N THR A 39 -1.41 -6.10 11.04
CA THR A 39 -1.23 -7.44 11.58
C THR A 39 -0.39 -8.23 10.58
N ALA A 40 0.86 -7.81 10.40
CA ALA A 40 1.71 -8.33 9.33
C ALA A 40 2.10 -9.78 9.54
N TRP A 41 2.24 -10.51 8.42
CA TRP A 41 2.82 -11.85 8.38
C TRP A 41 4.33 -11.69 8.23
N VAL A 42 4.96 -11.24 9.28
CA VAL A 42 6.37 -10.80 9.29
C VAL A 42 7.30 -11.81 8.63
N GLY A 43 8.12 -11.31 7.71
CA GLY A 43 9.11 -12.11 6.99
C GLY A 43 8.58 -12.82 5.77
N GLN A 44 7.25 -12.90 5.57
CA GLN A 44 6.71 -13.55 4.38
C GLN A 44 6.88 -12.66 3.15
N GLY A 45 7.13 -13.29 2.01
CA GLY A 45 7.21 -12.61 0.73
C GLY A 45 5.84 -12.18 0.23
N ALA A 46 5.83 -11.44 -0.87
CA ALA A 46 4.59 -11.08 -1.54
C ALA A 46 3.85 -12.35 -2.00
N ASP A 47 2.51 -12.30 -1.95
CA ASP A 47 1.68 -13.43 -2.39
C ASP A 47 2.01 -13.77 -3.86
N PRO A 48 2.19 -15.06 -4.19
CA PRO A 48 2.51 -15.46 -5.57
C PRO A 48 1.51 -14.94 -6.62
N LYS A 49 0.24 -14.79 -6.27
CA LYS A 49 -0.76 -14.23 -7.19
C LYS A 49 -0.54 -12.75 -7.45
N VAL A 50 -0.02 -12.02 -6.46
CA VAL A 50 0.37 -10.61 -6.63
C VAL A 50 1.54 -10.51 -7.61
N ILE A 51 2.53 -11.37 -7.44
CA ILE A 51 3.69 -11.41 -8.35
C ILE A 51 3.23 -11.75 -9.76
N ASP A 52 2.29 -12.70 -9.90
CA ASP A 52 1.76 -13.12 -11.19
C ASP A 52 1.01 -11.97 -11.89
N VAL A 53 0.12 -11.28 -11.17
CA VAL A 53 -0.60 -10.15 -11.76
C VAL A 53 0.36 -9.02 -12.14
N ALA A 54 1.37 -8.76 -11.34
CA ALA A 54 2.39 -7.76 -11.65
C ALA A 54 3.17 -8.14 -12.92
N ARG A 55 3.53 -9.41 -13.06
CA ARG A 55 4.22 -9.91 -14.26
C ARG A 55 3.36 -9.72 -15.51
N ARG A 56 2.08 -10.03 -15.42
CA ARG A 56 1.16 -9.88 -16.56
C ARG A 56 0.97 -8.43 -16.98
N HIS A 57 1.18 -7.48 -16.07
CA HIS A 57 1.12 -6.04 -16.36
C HIS A 57 2.51 -5.43 -16.59
N HIS A 58 3.52 -6.27 -16.80
CA HIS A 58 4.89 -5.85 -17.15
C HIS A 58 5.55 -4.93 -16.13
N LEU A 59 5.23 -5.11 -14.84
CA LEU A 59 5.90 -4.36 -13.77
C LEU A 59 7.29 -4.92 -13.52
N ASP A 60 8.20 -4.07 -13.02
CA ASP A 60 9.49 -4.51 -12.52
C ASP A 60 9.27 -5.35 -11.24
N LEU A 61 9.64 -6.63 -11.31
CA LEU A 61 9.40 -7.58 -10.23
C LEU A 61 10.51 -7.60 -9.16
N SER A 62 11.63 -6.91 -9.39
CA SER A 62 12.78 -7.02 -8.49
C SER A 62 12.43 -6.67 -7.04
N GLY A 63 11.70 -5.58 -6.84
CA GLY A 63 11.27 -5.19 -5.50
C GLY A 63 10.25 -6.14 -4.88
N LEU A 64 9.28 -6.61 -5.68
CA LEU A 64 8.27 -7.55 -5.20
C LEU A 64 8.88 -8.91 -4.83
N ASN A 65 9.82 -9.39 -5.64
CA ASN A 65 10.50 -10.66 -5.35
C ASN A 65 11.31 -10.60 -4.06
N GLY A 66 11.84 -9.43 -3.72
CA GLY A 66 12.61 -9.22 -2.50
C GLY A 66 11.79 -8.76 -1.30
N HIS A 67 10.46 -8.65 -1.46
CA HIS A 67 9.60 -8.14 -0.39
C HIS A 67 9.58 -9.07 0.83
N GLY A 68 9.69 -8.49 2.02
CA GLY A 68 9.46 -9.17 3.28
C GLY A 68 8.45 -8.37 4.10
N ALA A 69 7.36 -9.01 4.51
CA ALA A 69 6.30 -8.34 5.26
C ALA A 69 6.83 -7.77 6.58
N LYS A 70 6.42 -6.54 6.90
CA LYS A 70 6.85 -5.81 8.10
C LYS A 70 5.64 -5.37 8.91
N GLN A 71 5.76 -5.52 10.23
CA GLN A 71 4.74 -5.02 11.16
C GLN A 71 4.83 -3.50 11.27
N LEU A 72 3.69 -2.84 11.19
CA LEU A 72 3.60 -1.40 11.42
C LEU A 72 3.93 -1.10 12.88
N THR A 73 4.86 -0.16 13.10
CA THR A 73 5.30 0.26 14.43
C THR A 73 4.96 1.72 14.68
N PRO A 74 4.88 2.15 15.96
CA PRO A 74 4.69 3.58 16.26
C PRO A 74 5.74 4.47 15.60
N GLN A 75 6.99 4.03 15.53
CA GLN A 75 8.08 4.79 14.94
C GLN A 75 7.87 5.00 13.43
N MET A 76 7.43 3.95 12.73
CA MET A 76 7.09 4.08 11.30
C MET A 76 5.99 5.11 11.08
N CYS A 77 4.98 5.09 11.94
CA CYS A 77 3.88 6.05 11.87
C CYS A 77 4.36 7.49 12.06
N LEU A 78 5.27 7.70 13.02
CA LEU A 78 5.80 9.04 13.30
C LEU A 78 6.72 9.53 12.17
N PHE A 79 7.48 8.61 11.57
CA PHE A 79 8.39 8.93 10.46
C PHE A 79 7.64 9.38 9.20
N ALA A 80 6.51 8.76 8.89
CA ALA A 80 5.78 9.04 7.66
C ALA A 80 5.14 10.43 7.67
N ASP A 81 5.16 11.09 6.52
CA ASP A 81 4.41 12.34 6.32
C ASP A 81 2.96 12.05 5.95
N LEU A 82 2.72 10.91 5.29
CA LEU A 82 1.39 10.49 4.84
C LEU A 82 1.31 8.98 4.94
N ILE A 83 0.19 8.49 5.47
CA ILE A 83 -0.09 7.06 5.56
C ILE A 83 -1.32 6.76 4.73
N LEU A 84 -1.19 5.84 3.76
CA LEU A 84 -2.27 5.45 2.87
C LEU A 84 -2.70 4.02 3.20
N VAL A 85 -3.96 3.86 3.57
CA VAL A 85 -4.52 2.57 3.97
C VAL A 85 -5.54 2.07 2.95
N MET A 86 -5.83 0.78 2.98
CA MET A 86 -6.68 0.13 1.97
C MET A 86 -8.17 0.22 2.31
N GLU A 87 -8.50 0.18 3.60
CA GLU A 87 -9.89 0.15 4.07
C GLU A 87 -10.08 1.08 5.25
N GLU A 88 -11.30 1.56 5.43
CA GLU A 88 -11.62 2.50 6.51
C GLU A 88 -11.25 1.94 7.89
N GLN A 89 -11.44 0.65 8.10
CA GLN A 89 -11.08 -0.01 9.37
C GLN A 89 -9.59 0.09 9.67
N HIS A 90 -8.73 0.22 8.65
CA HIS A 90 -7.29 0.36 8.85
C HIS A 90 -6.93 1.71 9.47
N ILE A 91 -7.75 2.74 9.26
CA ILE A 91 -7.52 4.05 9.87
C ILE A 91 -7.53 3.94 11.39
N GLY A 92 -8.53 3.25 11.93
CA GLY A 92 -8.60 2.99 13.37
C GLY A 92 -7.47 2.10 13.87
N ALA A 93 -7.08 1.11 13.07
CA ALA A 93 -5.97 0.21 13.43
C ALA A 93 -4.63 0.96 13.52
N VAL A 94 -4.37 1.87 12.57
CA VAL A 94 -3.18 2.74 12.61
C VAL A 94 -3.23 3.64 13.84
N ALA A 95 -4.38 4.25 14.13
CA ALA A 95 -4.53 5.13 15.30
C ALA A 95 -4.34 4.37 16.61
N ALA A 96 -4.71 3.09 16.67
CA ALA A 96 -4.48 2.25 17.84
C ALA A 96 -2.98 2.01 18.08
N ILE A 97 -2.18 1.93 17.01
CA ILE A 97 -0.73 1.76 17.10
C ILE A 97 -0.05 3.07 17.48
N GLN A 98 -0.47 4.18 16.83
CA GLN A 98 0.07 5.52 17.10
C GLN A 98 -1.04 6.56 16.90
N PRO A 99 -1.65 7.05 17.99
CA PRO A 99 -2.76 8.01 17.87
C PRO A 99 -2.42 9.29 17.10
N LEU A 100 -1.18 9.76 17.17
CA LEU A 100 -0.75 10.97 16.46
C LEU A 100 -0.79 10.81 14.94
N ALA A 101 -0.78 9.58 14.45
CA ALA A 101 -0.82 9.31 13.01
C ALA A 101 -2.21 9.45 12.41
N ARG A 102 -3.27 9.54 13.25
CA ARG A 102 -4.66 9.59 12.74
C ARG A 102 -4.88 10.73 11.75
N SER A 103 -4.31 11.91 12.01
CA SER A 103 -4.53 13.11 11.19
C SER A 103 -3.86 13.05 9.84
N LYS A 104 -2.90 12.15 9.64
CA LYS A 104 -2.19 11.99 8.36
C LYS A 104 -2.44 10.65 7.70
N THR A 105 -3.49 9.93 8.12
CA THR A 105 -3.89 8.65 7.54
C THR A 105 -5.10 8.85 6.65
N MET A 106 -4.98 8.46 5.38
CA MET A 106 -6.03 8.58 4.38
C MET A 106 -6.18 7.26 3.62
N LEU A 107 -7.30 7.11 2.92
CA LEU A 107 -7.54 5.94 2.08
C LEU A 107 -6.75 6.05 0.78
N LEU A 108 -6.13 4.97 0.35
CA LEU A 108 -5.52 4.92 -0.99
C LEU A 108 -6.56 5.21 -2.05
N GLY A 109 -7.77 4.63 -1.91
CA GLY A 109 -8.89 4.84 -2.82
C GLY A 109 -9.68 6.13 -2.60
N GLN A 110 -9.13 7.10 -1.87
CA GLN A 110 -9.83 8.33 -1.47
C GLN A 110 -10.48 9.07 -2.63
N TRP A 111 -9.81 9.08 -3.78
CA TRP A 111 -10.22 9.87 -4.95
C TRP A 111 -10.86 9.03 -6.05
N THR A 112 -11.07 7.74 -5.83
CA THR A 112 -11.73 6.84 -6.78
C THR A 112 -13.18 6.62 -6.37
N GLY A 113 -13.98 6.06 -7.26
CA GLY A 113 -15.36 5.72 -6.95
C GLY A 113 -15.50 4.62 -5.92
N GLN A 114 -14.45 3.83 -5.71
CA GLN A 114 -14.44 2.77 -4.70
C GLN A 114 -13.34 3.04 -3.69
N LYS A 115 -13.74 3.60 -2.54
CA LYS A 115 -12.80 4.05 -1.52
C LYS A 115 -12.09 2.91 -0.80
N ASN A 116 -12.81 1.81 -0.51
CA ASN A 116 -12.22 0.64 0.13
C ASN A 116 -11.74 -0.33 -0.93
N ILE A 117 -10.47 -0.74 -0.81
CA ILE A 117 -9.85 -1.72 -1.70
C ILE A 117 -9.89 -3.06 -0.98
N PRO A 118 -10.70 -4.04 -1.46
CA PRO A 118 -10.92 -5.27 -0.72
C PRO A 118 -9.69 -6.18 -0.69
N ASP A 119 -9.65 -7.04 0.33
CA ASP A 119 -8.60 -8.03 0.47
C ASP A 119 -8.77 -9.13 -0.57
N SER A 120 -7.73 -9.36 -1.37
CA SER A 120 -7.71 -10.39 -2.41
C SER A 120 -7.15 -11.73 -1.93
N TYR A 121 -6.67 -11.81 -0.70
CA TYR A 121 -6.05 -13.03 -0.17
C TYR A 121 -7.01 -14.21 -0.26
N ARG A 122 -6.53 -15.32 -0.83
CA ARG A 122 -7.29 -16.55 -1.07
C ARG A 122 -8.45 -16.41 -2.06
N ARG A 123 -8.51 -15.30 -2.80
CA ARG A 123 -9.49 -15.13 -3.87
C ARG A 123 -8.91 -15.65 -5.19
N ASP A 124 -9.76 -15.76 -6.20
CA ASP A 124 -9.35 -16.25 -7.51
C ASP A 124 -8.57 -15.18 -8.29
N GLN A 125 -8.01 -15.57 -9.44
CA GLN A 125 -7.18 -14.67 -10.24
C GLN A 125 -7.97 -13.48 -10.78
N ALA A 126 -9.23 -13.68 -11.15
CA ALA A 126 -10.07 -12.59 -11.65
C ALA A 126 -10.25 -11.51 -10.58
N PHE A 127 -10.39 -11.91 -9.33
CA PHE A 127 -10.50 -10.95 -8.22
C PHE A 127 -9.18 -10.20 -8.00
N PHE A 128 -8.04 -10.89 -8.09
CA PHE A 128 -6.72 -10.24 -8.02
C PHE A 128 -6.55 -9.21 -9.14
N ASP A 129 -6.99 -9.53 -10.36
CA ASP A 129 -6.92 -8.58 -11.47
C ASP A 129 -7.74 -7.33 -11.21
N LYS A 130 -8.93 -7.50 -10.65
CA LYS A 130 -9.80 -6.38 -10.28
C LYS A 130 -9.18 -5.51 -9.22
N VAL A 131 -8.62 -6.12 -8.18
CA VAL A 131 -7.95 -5.39 -7.09
C VAL A 131 -6.71 -4.67 -7.62
N TYR A 132 -5.94 -5.33 -8.49
CA TYR A 132 -4.81 -4.69 -9.15
C TYR A 132 -5.23 -3.39 -9.84
N GLN A 133 -6.31 -3.43 -10.62
CA GLN A 133 -6.78 -2.25 -11.34
C GLN A 133 -7.19 -1.13 -10.38
N GLN A 134 -7.86 -1.48 -9.29
CA GLN A 134 -8.25 -0.50 -8.28
C GLN A 134 -7.03 0.17 -7.64
N ILE A 135 -6.01 -0.62 -7.31
CA ILE A 135 -4.77 -0.11 -6.72
C ILE A 135 -4.02 0.76 -7.73
N ALA A 136 -3.91 0.30 -8.98
CA ALA A 136 -3.21 1.05 -10.03
C ALA A 136 -3.86 2.41 -10.28
N ASP A 137 -5.19 2.43 -10.40
CA ASP A 137 -5.93 3.68 -10.60
C ASP A 137 -5.73 4.64 -9.42
N ALA A 138 -5.82 4.13 -8.20
CA ALA A 138 -5.64 4.93 -6.99
C ALA A 138 -4.20 5.48 -6.91
N CYS A 139 -3.20 4.66 -7.18
CA CYS A 139 -1.80 5.08 -7.16
C CYS A 139 -1.53 6.16 -8.21
N ASN A 140 -2.11 6.04 -9.40
CA ASN A 140 -1.94 7.04 -10.44
C ASN A 140 -2.49 8.42 -10.01
N ILE A 141 -3.64 8.44 -9.34
CA ILE A 141 -4.23 9.69 -8.86
C ILE A 141 -3.37 10.29 -7.74
N TRP A 142 -2.96 9.48 -6.76
CA TRP A 142 -2.09 9.94 -5.69
C TRP A 142 -0.75 10.46 -6.21
N ALA A 143 -0.17 9.77 -7.19
CA ALA A 143 1.11 10.21 -7.77
C ALA A 143 0.99 11.61 -8.36
N LYS A 144 -0.11 11.92 -9.04
CA LYS A 144 -0.34 13.26 -9.59
C LYS A 144 -0.47 14.30 -8.48
N LYS A 145 -1.16 13.97 -7.39
CA LYS A 145 -1.37 14.88 -6.27
C LYS A 145 -0.09 15.13 -5.47
N LEU A 146 0.80 14.14 -5.40
CA LEU A 146 2.01 14.17 -4.58
C LEU A 146 3.27 14.58 -5.34
N SER A 147 3.23 14.59 -6.67
CA SER A 147 4.41 14.98 -7.46
C SER A 147 4.70 16.48 -7.31
N HIS A 148 5.98 16.80 -7.34
CA HIS A 148 6.48 18.16 -7.12
C HIS A 148 6.80 18.90 -8.41
#